data_39a8f746e854c868d74d47f2da33a607
#
_entry.id   39a8f746e854c868d74d47f2da33a607
#
_cell.length_a   1.000
_cell.length_b   1.000
_cell.length_c   1.000
_cell.angle_alpha   90.00
_cell.angle_beta   90.00
_cell.angle_gamma   90.00
#
_symmetry.space_group_name_H-M   'P 1'
#
loop_
_entity.id
_entity.type
_entity.pdbx_description
1 polymer ?
#
loop_
_entity_poly.entity_id
_entity_poly.type
_entity_poly.pdbx_seq_one_letter_code
_entity_poly.pdbx_strand_id
1 'polypeptide(L)'
;MKKSILFTFVLCLLSQWSVAQAPKWVEKAKRSVFSIVTYDKDDKIQNTGNGFFVTEDGVALSDYSLFKGAQRAVIINSEGEKMPVECILGVNDMYDIIKFRVGITVKKVPALQVAALAPAVGAEVYLLPYSTQKGGNMTRGKVKKVDNICLLYTSDAADD
;
A
#
# COMPACT_ATOMS: atom_id res chain seq x y z
N MET A 1 36.60 -4.77 44.54
CA MET A 1 35.35 -5.43 44.20
C MET A 1 34.20 -4.47 43.84
N LYS A 2 33.93 -3.38 44.59
CA LYS A 2 32.80 -2.44 44.30
C LYS A 2 32.94 -1.70 42.95
N LYS A 3 34.17 -1.32 42.53
CA LYS A 3 34.40 -0.62 41.25
C LYS A 3 34.17 -1.50 40.00
N SER A 4 34.43 -2.82 40.12
CA SER A 4 34.23 -3.76 39.03
C SER A 4 32.73 -4.02 38.78
N ILE A 5 31.91 -4.10 39.84
CA ILE A 5 30.46 -4.30 39.75
C ILE A 5 29.78 -3.09 39.09
N LEU A 6 30.24 -1.87 39.43
CA LEU A 6 29.72 -0.62 38.84
C LEU A 6 29.99 -0.56 37.32
N PHE A 7 31.19 -0.98 36.90
CA PHE A 7 31.57 -1.00 35.48
C PHE A 7 30.76 -1.99 34.67
N THR A 8 30.48 -3.19 35.23
CA THR A 8 29.63 -4.21 34.60
C THR A 8 28.19 -3.74 34.45
N PHE A 9 27.66 -3.03 35.48
CA PHE A 9 26.30 -2.49 35.44
C PHE A 9 26.12 -1.39 34.39
N VAL A 10 27.10 -0.53 34.22
CA VAL A 10 27.11 0.51 33.17
C VAL A 10 27.21 -0.09 31.79
N LEU A 11 27.98 -1.16 31.60
CA LEU A 11 28.09 -1.85 30.30
C LEU A 11 26.78 -2.53 29.89
N CYS A 12 26.01 -3.10 30.84
CA CYS A 12 24.68 -3.67 30.60
C CYS A 12 23.62 -2.62 30.24
N LEU A 13 23.73 -1.39 30.72
CA LEU A 13 22.80 -0.31 30.36
C LEU A 13 23.00 0.23 28.95
N LEU A 14 24.20 0.10 28.38
CA LEU A 14 24.52 0.56 27.03
C LEU A 14 24.02 -0.42 25.93
N SER A 15 23.71 -1.66 26.26
CA SER A 15 23.27 -2.68 25.31
C SER A 15 21.78 -2.60 24.90
N GLN A 16 21.00 -1.73 25.51
CA GLN A 16 19.55 -1.64 25.31
C GLN A 16 19.09 -0.75 24.13
N TRP A 17 20.02 -0.08 23.42
CA TRP A 17 19.66 0.95 22.43
C TRP A 17 19.73 0.47 20.98
N SER A 18 19.53 -0.80 20.71
CA SER A 18 19.25 -1.29 19.35
C SER A 18 17.77 -1.11 19.00
N VAL A 19 17.31 0.14 18.90
CA VAL A 19 16.07 0.40 18.18
C VAL A 19 16.35 0.09 16.71
N ALA A 20 15.84 -1.02 16.24
CA ALA A 20 15.91 -1.38 14.83
C ALA A 20 15.18 -0.28 14.03
N GLN A 21 15.93 0.67 13.49
CA GLN A 21 15.38 1.72 12.64
C GLN A 21 14.74 1.05 11.42
N ALA A 22 13.49 1.41 11.15
CA ALA A 22 12.83 0.96 9.92
C ALA A 22 13.68 1.33 8.70
N PRO A 23 13.80 0.44 7.70
CA PRO A 23 14.55 0.73 6.49
C PRO A 23 14.07 2.05 5.85
N LYS A 24 15.00 2.85 5.30
CA LYS A 24 14.69 4.17 4.71
C LYS A 24 13.60 4.14 3.64
N TRP A 25 13.48 3.02 2.90
CA TRP A 25 12.45 2.83 1.88
C TRP A 25 11.03 2.78 2.47
N VAL A 26 10.86 2.38 3.73
CA VAL A 26 9.57 2.28 4.41
C VAL A 26 8.89 3.65 4.51
N GLU A 27 9.63 4.69 4.79
CA GLU A 27 9.09 6.06 4.87
C GLU A 27 8.58 6.55 3.49
N LYS A 28 9.30 6.21 2.42
CA LYS A 28 8.82 6.47 1.05
C LYS A 28 7.55 5.67 0.77
N ALA A 29 7.54 4.39 1.12
CA ALA A 29 6.40 3.51 0.90
C ALA A 29 5.15 3.99 1.65
N LYS A 30 5.27 4.38 2.91
CA LYS A 30 4.17 4.93 3.71
C LYS A 30 3.53 6.18 3.08
N ARG A 31 4.35 7.06 2.47
CA ARG A 31 3.84 8.26 1.79
C ARG A 31 3.20 7.96 0.44
N SER A 32 3.46 6.79 -0.13
CA SER A 32 2.85 6.35 -1.40
C SER A 32 1.48 5.70 -1.20
N VAL A 33 1.12 5.30 0.02
CA VAL A 33 -0.17 4.70 0.38
C VAL A 33 -1.13 5.78 0.85
N PHE A 34 -2.39 5.65 0.50
CA PHE A 34 -3.45 6.59 0.87
C PHE A 34 -4.76 5.86 1.20
N SER A 35 -5.68 6.56 1.85
CA SER A 35 -7.06 6.11 2.03
C SER A 35 -7.91 6.54 0.85
N ILE A 36 -8.92 5.73 0.52
CA ILE A 36 -9.94 6.04 -0.49
C ILE A 36 -11.29 6.12 0.22
N VAL A 37 -12.07 7.11 -0.19
CA VAL A 37 -13.48 7.23 0.18
C VAL A 37 -14.27 7.35 -1.10
N THR A 38 -15.22 6.46 -1.30
CA THR A 38 -16.14 6.50 -2.44
C THR A 38 -17.54 6.97 -1.98
N TYR A 39 -18.24 7.61 -2.87
CA TYR A 39 -19.54 8.23 -2.59
C TYR A 39 -20.57 7.76 -3.63
N ASP A 40 -21.79 7.57 -3.17
CA ASP A 40 -22.95 7.28 -4.00
C ASP A 40 -23.50 8.55 -4.70
N LYS A 41 -24.62 8.40 -5.40
CA LYS A 41 -25.34 9.50 -6.08
C LYS A 41 -25.90 10.57 -5.14
N ASP A 42 -26.10 10.24 -3.87
CA ASP A 42 -26.63 11.13 -2.84
C ASP A 42 -25.50 11.76 -1.99
N ASP A 43 -24.25 11.65 -2.46
CA ASP A 43 -23.03 12.14 -1.78
C ASP A 43 -22.78 11.50 -0.40
N LYS A 44 -23.39 10.31 -0.15
CA LYS A 44 -23.12 9.53 1.05
C LYS A 44 -21.92 8.63 0.84
N ILE A 45 -21.14 8.42 1.91
CA ILE A 45 -20.02 7.49 1.88
C ILE A 45 -20.57 6.10 1.60
N GLN A 46 -20.08 5.49 0.51
CA GLN A 46 -20.43 4.14 0.10
C GLN A 46 -19.42 3.13 0.62
N ASN A 47 -18.13 3.34 0.31
CA ASN A 47 -17.05 2.47 0.75
C ASN A 47 -15.83 3.28 1.19
N THR A 48 -14.99 2.64 1.99
CA THR A 48 -13.66 3.15 2.35
C THR A 48 -12.64 2.02 2.20
N GLY A 49 -11.44 2.37 1.75
CA GLY A 49 -10.37 1.40 1.58
C GLY A 49 -9.03 2.10 1.42
N ASN A 50 -8.08 1.39 0.85
CA ASN A 50 -6.72 1.89 0.64
C ASN A 50 -6.30 1.75 -0.81
N GLY A 51 -5.35 2.57 -1.21
CA GLY A 51 -4.69 2.48 -2.50
C GLY A 51 -3.26 2.96 -2.40
N PHE A 52 -2.55 2.90 -3.50
CA PHE A 52 -1.17 3.36 -3.57
C PHE A 52 -0.81 3.89 -4.94
N PHE A 53 0.05 4.91 -4.98
CA PHE A 53 0.57 5.45 -6.22
C PHE A 53 1.60 4.50 -6.85
N VAL A 54 1.47 4.27 -8.16
CA VAL A 54 2.41 3.46 -8.96
C VAL A 54 3.25 4.31 -9.91
N THR A 55 2.87 5.58 -10.11
CA THR A 55 3.66 6.56 -10.86
C THR A 55 3.67 7.91 -10.14
N GLU A 56 4.71 8.70 -10.39
CA GLU A 56 4.88 10.02 -9.76
C GLU A 56 3.89 11.07 -10.29
N ASP A 57 3.23 10.81 -11.41
CA ASP A 57 2.22 11.67 -12.04
C ASP A 57 0.78 11.35 -11.61
N GLY A 58 0.61 10.58 -10.54
CA GLY A 58 -0.68 10.36 -9.89
C GLY A 58 -1.47 9.14 -10.39
N VAL A 59 -0.84 8.20 -11.14
CA VAL A 59 -1.51 6.92 -11.42
C VAL A 59 -1.43 6.02 -10.19
N ALA A 60 -2.56 5.39 -9.86
CA ALA A 60 -2.73 4.62 -8.63
C ALA A 60 -3.48 3.31 -8.87
N LEU A 61 -3.33 2.39 -7.92
CA LEU A 61 -4.03 1.11 -7.86
C LEU A 61 -4.80 0.97 -6.54
N SER A 62 -5.92 0.25 -6.61
CA SER A 62 -6.74 -0.15 -5.46
C SER A 62 -7.63 -1.34 -5.81
N ASP A 63 -8.49 -1.74 -4.87
CA ASP A 63 -9.51 -2.75 -5.06
C ASP A 63 -10.68 -2.18 -5.87
N TYR A 64 -11.09 -2.86 -6.93
CA TYR A 64 -12.19 -2.44 -7.79
C TYR A 64 -13.54 -2.46 -7.07
N SER A 65 -13.75 -3.40 -6.16
CA SER A 65 -14.95 -3.51 -5.34
C SER A 65 -15.32 -2.23 -4.60
N LEU A 66 -14.33 -1.41 -4.23
CA LEU A 66 -14.56 -0.11 -3.58
C LEU A 66 -15.28 0.89 -4.49
N PHE A 67 -15.11 0.75 -5.81
CA PHE A 67 -15.60 1.70 -6.82
C PHE A 67 -16.92 1.24 -7.46
N LYS A 68 -17.33 -0.03 -7.25
CA LYS A 68 -18.58 -0.55 -7.83
C LYS A 68 -19.78 0.24 -7.33
N GLY A 69 -20.49 0.89 -8.28
CA GLY A 69 -21.66 1.72 -7.98
C GLY A 69 -21.36 3.12 -7.45
N ALA A 70 -20.10 3.45 -7.24
CA ALA A 70 -19.70 4.79 -6.80
C ALA A 70 -19.86 5.83 -7.94
N GLN A 71 -20.30 7.03 -7.59
CA GLN A 71 -20.37 8.16 -8.51
C GLN A 71 -19.12 9.03 -8.44
N ARG A 72 -18.45 9.04 -7.30
CA ARG A 72 -17.28 9.87 -7.03
C ARG A 72 -16.34 9.15 -6.05
N ALA A 73 -15.03 9.39 -6.20
CA ALA A 73 -14.03 8.93 -5.27
C ALA A 73 -13.04 10.04 -4.92
N VAL A 74 -12.57 10.03 -3.69
CA VAL A 74 -11.57 10.96 -3.16
C VAL A 74 -10.51 10.15 -2.44
N ILE A 75 -9.25 10.45 -2.66
CA ILE A 75 -8.17 9.91 -1.86
C ILE A 75 -7.75 10.88 -0.77
N ILE A 76 -7.23 10.35 0.33
CA ILE A 76 -6.67 11.12 1.44
C ILE A 76 -5.25 10.61 1.66
N ASN A 77 -4.24 11.44 1.39
CA ASN A 77 -2.84 11.07 1.53
C ASN A 77 -2.39 11.05 3.01
N SER A 78 -1.14 10.67 3.25
CA SER A 78 -0.56 10.59 4.59
C SER A 78 -0.46 11.95 5.31
N GLU A 79 -0.61 13.05 4.58
CA GLU A 79 -0.62 14.43 5.11
C GLU A 79 -2.03 14.94 5.40
N GLY A 80 -3.06 14.12 5.07
CA GLY A 80 -4.47 14.47 5.23
C GLY A 80 -5.05 15.29 4.09
N GLU A 81 -4.31 15.50 3.01
CA GLU A 81 -4.80 16.21 1.83
C GLU A 81 -5.77 15.35 1.05
N LYS A 82 -6.86 15.96 0.62
CA LYS A 82 -7.91 15.32 -0.19
C LYS A 82 -7.68 15.64 -1.67
N MET A 83 -7.59 14.59 -2.49
CA MET A 83 -7.43 14.71 -3.93
C MET A 83 -8.50 13.89 -4.66
N PRO A 84 -9.13 14.44 -5.71
CA PRO A 84 -10.17 13.72 -6.44
C PRO A 84 -9.58 12.61 -7.31
N VAL A 85 -10.33 11.55 -7.52
CA VAL A 85 -10.10 10.61 -8.62
C VAL A 85 -10.66 11.25 -9.90
N GLU A 86 -9.79 11.47 -10.90
CA GLU A 86 -10.17 12.16 -12.14
C GLU A 86 -10.77 11.21 -13.17
N CYS A 87 -10.12 10.05 -13.37
CA CYS A 87 -10.59 9.07 -14.33
C CYS A 87 -10.11 7.65 -14.01
N ILE A 88 -10.89 6.68 -14.46
CA ILE A 88 -10.53 5.27 -14.42
C ILE A 88 -9.73 4.94 -15.69
N LEU A 89 -8.58 4.32 -15.51
CA LEU A 89 -7.66 3.94 -16.59
C LEU A 89 -7.80 2.46 -16.98
N GLY A 90 -8.30 1.63 -16.08
CA GLY A 90 -8.53 0.22 -16.33
C GLY A 90 -9.07 -0.51 -15.11
N VAL A 91 -9.77 -1.61 -15.37
CA VAL A 91 -10.39 -2.48 -14.37
C VAL A 91 -10.08 -3.93 -14.70
N ASN A 92 -9.80 -4.70 -13.68
CA ASN A 92 -9.78 -6.16 -13.75
C ASN A 92 -10.70 -6.71 -12.66
N ASP A 93 -11.91 -7.08 -13.04
CA ASP A 93 -12.94 -7.57 -12.10
C ASP A 93 -12.58 -8.94 -11.50
N MET A 94 -11.86 -9.78 -12.27
CA MET A 94 -11.45 -11.11 -11.80
C MET A 94 -10.46 -11.03 -10.63
N TYR A 95 -9.57 -10.07 -10.67
CA TYR A 95 -8.54 -9.87 -9.62
C TYR A 95 -8.89 -8.74 -8.65
N ASP A 96 -10.08 -8.16 -8.79
CA ASP A 96 -10.53 -7.01 -7.99
C ASP A 96 -9.54 -5.85 -8.01
N ILE A 97 -8.97 -5.52 -9.18
CA ILE A 97 -7.99 -4.45 -9.33
C ILE A 97 -8.56 -3.33 -10.17
N ILE A 98 -8.38 -2.09 -9.72
CA ILE A 98 -8.67 -0.88 -10.48
C ILE A 98 -7.41 -0.02 -10.58
N LYS A 99 -7.18 0.52 -11.78
CA LYS A 99 -6.16 1.51 -12.08
C LYS A 99 -6.84 2.84 -12.42
N PHE A 100 -6.42 3.90 -11.79
CA PHE A 100 -7.05 5.22 -11.95
C PHE A 100 -6.03 6.35 -11.84
N ARG A 101 -6.44 7.55 -12.26
CA ARG A 101 -5.65 8.78 -12.12
C ARG A 101 -6.24 9.65 -11.02
N VAL A 102 -5.34 10.17 -10.19
CA VAL A 102 -5.65 11.11 -9.13
C VAL A 102 -5.29 12.52 -9.59
N GLY A 103 -6.14 13.49 -9.34
CA GLY A 103 -5.89 14.91 -9.56
C GLY A 103 -4.92 15.46 -8.53
N ILE A 104 -3.62 15.27 -8.79
CA ILE A 104 -2.57 15.77 -7.90
C ILE A 104 -2.37 17.27 -8.08
N THR A 105 -2.25 18.00 -6.97
CA THR A 105 -1.99 19.44 -6.94
C THR A 105 -0.49 19.77 -6.94
N VAL A 106 0.34 18.77 -6.64
CA VAL A 106 1.80 18.87 -6.57
C VAL A 106 2.44 18.33 -7.86
N LYS A 107 3.67 18.75 -8.14
CA LYS A 107 4.39 18.31 -9.36
C LYS A 107 4.61 16.79 -9.40
N LYS A 108 4.81 16.15 -8.26
CA LYS A 108 5.10 14.71 -8.12
C LYS A 108 4.63 14.18 -6.79
N VAL A 109 4.16 12.93 -6.80
CA VAL A 109 3.84 12.16 -5.59
C VAL A 109 4.83 11.00 -5.41
N PRO A 110 5.08 10.55 -4.17
CA PRO A 110 5.85 9.32 -3.95
C PRO A 110 5.10 8.13 -4.56
N ALA A 111 5.81 7.29 -5.33
CA ALA A 111 5.22 6.14 -5.99
C ALA A 111 5.99 4.85 -5.66
N LEU A 112 5.28 3.72 -5.64
CA LEU A 112 5.82 2.38 -5.49
C LEU A 112 6.01 1.74 -6.85
N GLN A 113 7.13 1.05 -7.01
CA GLN A 113 7.35 0.25 -8.20
C GLN A 113 6.65 -1.11 -8.03
N VAL A 114 5.77 -1.45 -8.98
CA VAL A 114 5.17 -2.79 -9.03
C VAL A 114 6.21 -3.78 -9.51
N ALA A 115 6.40 -4.87 -8.76
CA ALA A 115 7.35 -5.91 -9.12
C ALA A 115 6.87 -6.67 -10.36
N ALA A 116 7.77 -6.92 -11.31
CA ALA A 116 7.46 -7.68 -12.52
C ALA A 116 7.34 -9.20 -12.25
N LEU A 117 7.95 -9.68 -11.18
CA LEU A 117 7.96 -11.10 -10.80
C LEU A 117 7.42 -11.27 -9.38
N ALA A 118 6.75 -12.41 -9.17
CA ALA A 118 6.33 -12.81 -7.84
C ALA A 118 7.56 -13.03 -6.92
N PRO A 119 7.45 -12.69 -5.63
CA PRO A 119 8.53 -12.93 -4.69
C PRO A 119 8.75 -14.43 -4.48
N ALA A 120 10.00 -14.86 -4.27
CA ALA A 120 10.31 -16.24 -3.95
C ALA A 120 9.71 -16.68 -2.59
N VAL A 121 9.41 -17.98 -2.47
CA VAL A 121 9.03 -18.55 -1.15
C VAL A 121 10.18 -18.34 -0.17
N GLY A 122 9.85 -17.87 1.04
CA GLY A 122 10.80 -17.49 2.08
C GLY A 122 11.26 -16.02 2.00
N ALA A 123 10.96 -15.30 0.92
CA ALA A 123 11.29 -13.88 0.81
C ALA A 123 10.62 -13.07 1.92
N GLU A 124 11.33 -12.08 2.42
CA GLU A 124 10.80 -11.16 3.41
C GLU A 124 9.84 -10.15 2.77
N VAL A 125 8.70 -9.97 3.40
CA VAL A 125 7.65 -9.03 2.96
C VAL A 125 7.20 -8.16 4.12
N TYR A 126 6.65 -7.00 3.79
CA TYR A 126 6.18 -6.03 4.77
C TYR A 126 4.75 -5.60 4.42
N LEU A 127 3.86 -5.67 5.41
CA LEU A 127 2.53 -5.11 5.32
C LEU A 127 2.57 -3.69 5.87
N LEU A 128 2.18 -2.73 5.04
CA LEU A 128 2.07 -1.32 5.39
C LEU A 128 0.58 -0.96 5.47
N PRO A 129 -0.02 -0.94 6.67
CA PRO A 129 -1.39 -0.46 6.81
C PRO A 129 -1.39 1.06 6.58
N TYR A 130 -2.40 1.56 5.86
CA TYR A 130 -2.69 2.98 5.90
C TYR A 130 -3.26 3.32 7.27
N SER A 131 -2.67 4.29 7.93
CA SER A 131 -3.20 4.84 9.18
C SER A 131 -3.08 6.35 9.14
N THR A 132 -4.22 7.03 9.33
CA THR A 132 -4.26 8.47 9.56
C THR A 132 -3.61 8.86 10.88
N GLN A 133 -3.42 7.90 11.80
CA GLN A 133 -2.70 8.10 13.04
C GLN A 133 -1.20 7.91 12.79
N LYS A 134 -0.39 8.89 13.19
CA LYS A 134 1.08 8.78 13.20
C LYS A 134 1.47 7.53 14.00
N GLY A 135 1.95 6.49 13.32
CA GLY A 135 2.47 5.28 13.97
C GLY A 135 1.82 3.95 13.57
N GLY A 136 1.15 3.86 12.44
CA GLY A 136 0.72 2.54 11.92
C GLY A 136 1.92 1.58 11.88
N ASN A 137 1.85 0.49 12.69
CA ASN A 137 2.95 -0.46 12.81
C ASN A 137 3.05 -1.29 11.53
N MET A 138 4.23 -1.24 10.92
CA MET A 138 4.60 -2.14 9.83
C MET A 138 4.68 -3.57 10.36
N THR A 139 4.02 -4.50 9.69
CA THR A 139 4.12 -5.92 10.01
C THR A 139 5.09 -6.60 9.05
N ARG A 140 6.07 -7.30 9.60
CA ARG A 140 7.06 -8.08 8.85
C ARG A 140 6.58 -9.53 8.74
N GLY A 141 6.71 -10.11 7.56
CA GLY A 141 6.35 -11.48 7.29
C GLY A 141 7.29 -12.15 6.28
N LYS A 142 7.00 -13.41 5.96
CA LYS A 142 7.68 -14.17 4.90
C LYS A 142 6.66 -14.79 3.98
N VAL A 143 7.00 -14.86 2.69
CA VAL A 143 6.19 -15.56 1.70
C VAL A 143 6.18 -17.05 2.02
N LYS A 144 5.02 -17.61 2.34
CA LYS A 144 4.87 -19.05 2.60
C LYS A 144 4.63 -19.84 1.32
N LYS A 145 3.86 -19.28 0.38
CA LYS A 145 3.44 -19.94 -0.86
C LYS A 145 3.20 -18.89 -1.93
N VAL A 146 3.49 -19.24 -3.15
CA VAL A 146 3.11 -18.47 -4.35
C VAL A 146 2.27 -19.42 -5.19
N ASP A 147 0.98 -19.09 -5.36
CA ASP A 147 0.09 -19.83 -6.23
C ASP A 147 0.06 -19.16 -7.61
N ASN A 148 0.35 -19.94 -8.63
CA ASN A 148 0.10 -19.53 -10.01
C ASN A 148 -1.36 -19.88 -10.32
N ILE A 149 -2.21 -18.88 -10.48
CA ILE A 149 -3.55 -19.09 -11.01
C ILE A 149 -3.37 -19.33 -12.51
N CYS A 150 -3.42 -20.60 -12.91
CA CYS A 150 -3.43 -20.98 -14.33
C CYS A 150 -4.84 -20.66 -14.87
N LEU A 151 -4.97 -19.55 -15.58
CA LEU A 151 -6.16 -19.27 -16.36
C LEU A 151 -6.12 -20.19 -17.58
N LEU A 152 -6.90 -21.27 -17.56
CA LEU A 152 -7.26 -21.97 -18.77
C LEU A 152 -8.18 -21.04 -19.58
N TYR A 153 -7.57 -20.34 -20.51
CA TYR A 153 -8.31 -19.63 -21.54
C TYR A 153 -8.87 -20.70 -22.48
N THR A 154 -10.10 -21.11 -22.26
CA THR A 154 -10.86 -21.82 -23.29
C THR A 154 -11.28 -20.75 -24.29
N SER A 155 -10.45 -20.53 -25.31
CA SER A 155 -10.93 -19.88 -26.52
C SER A 155 -11.86 -20.87 -27.25
N ASP A 156 -13.13 -20.83 -26.92
CA ASP A 156 -14.14 -21.31 -27.84
C ASP A 156 -14.23 -20.30 -28.98
N ALA A 157 -13.28 -20.40 -29.90
CA ALA A 157 -13.51 -19.92 -31.25
C ALA A 157 -14.51 -20.89 -31.88
N ALA A 158 -15.78 -20.59 -31.75
CA ALA A 158 -16.77 -21.17 -32.61
C ALA A 158 -16.54 -20.59 -34.01
N ASP A 159 -15.90 -21.37 -34.85
CA ASP A 159 -16.04 -21.29 -36.30
C ASP A 159 -17.48 -21.59 -36.63
N ASP A 160 -18.16 -20.65 -37.27
CA ASP A 160 -19.08 -20.86 -38.38
C ASP A 160 -19.29 -19.57 -39.17
#